data_320025983f40332ef8d24057cd43139f
#
_entry.id   320025983f40332ef8d24057cd43139f
#
_cell.length_a   1.000
_cell.length_b   1.000
_cell.length_c   1.000
_cell.angle_alpha   90.00
_cell.angle_beta   90.00
_cell.angle_gamma   90.00
#
_symmetry.space_group_name_H-M   'P 1'
#
loop_
_entity.id
_entity.type
_entity.pdbx_description
1 polymer ?
#
loop_
_entity_poly.entity_id
_entity_poly.type
_entity_poly.pdbx_seq_one_letter_code
_entity_poly.pdbx_strand_id
1 'polypeptide(L)'
;MNNFKIFSYCISFIFLASCGYKLGGLETIGENQGKVAVIKILSNQNFKQSFINAGFKINNNEFMYIISIEGPNYTKETTSVTSNATENEFTITGTILITLEDKDGSTLFRNKIFSLSKDHKFSSSSINSSESEENTIKNDIKKYLEIQAINFVRSKI
;
A
#
# COMPACT_ATOMS: atom_id res chain seq x y z
N MET A 1 56.60 -10.63 -4.91
CA MET A 1 55.53 -10.66 -5.92
C MET A 1 54.19 -11.17 -5.38
N ASN A 2 54.15 -11.79 -4.19
CA ASN A 2 52.89 -12.28 -3.58
C ASN A 2 52.08 -11.19 -2.83
N ASN A 3 52.74 -10.18 -2.24
CA ASN A 3 52.05 -9.17 -1.44
C ASN A 3 51.18 -8.23 -2.30
N PHE A 4 51.55 -8.01 -3.59
CA PHE A 4 50.74 -7.18 -4.50
C PHE A 4 49.41 -7.85 -4.87
N LYS A 5 49.38 -9.18 -5.00
CA LYS A 5 48.18 -9.93 -5.32
C LYS A 5 47.20 -9.93 -4.12
N ILE A 6 47.73 -10.07 -2.90
CA ILE A 6 46.92 -10.02 -1.68
C ILE A 6 46.26 -8.64 -1.49
N PHE A 7 47.00 -7.58 -1.76
CA PHE A 7 46.50 -6.21 -1.68
C PHE A 7 45.38 -5.94 -2.72
N SER A 8 45.52 -6.49 -3.94
CA SER A 8 44.49 -6.40 -4.97
C SER A 8 43.18 -7.14 -4.59
N TYR A 9 43.28 -8.30 -3.94
CA TYR A 9 42.11 -9.04 -3.46
C TYR A 9 41.40 -8.30 -2.31
N CYS A 10 42.14 -7.69 -1.39
CA CYS A 10 41.56 -6.92 -0.30
C CYS A 10 40.79 -5.69 -0.81
N ILE A 11 41.29 -4.99 -1.81
CA ILE A 11 40.61 -3.84 -2.44
C ILE A 11 39.30 -4.30 -3.12
N SER A 12 39.34 -5.45 -3.84
CA SER A 12 38.15 -6.00 -4.50
C SER A 12 37.04 -6.36 -3.51
N PHE A 13 37.40 -6.82 -2.31
CA PHE A 13 36.42 -7.21 -1.28
C PHE A 13 35.72 -5.98 -0.62
N ILE A 14 36.39 -4.82 -0.60
CA ILE A 14 35.82 -3.58 -0.03
C ILE A 14 34.71 -3.03 -0.93
N PHE A 15 34.78 -3.22 -2.25
CA PHE A 15 33.73 -2.79 -3.17
C PHE A 15 32.45 -3.63 -3.11
N LEU A 16 32.52 -4.88 -2.61
CA LEU A 16 31.34 -5.74 -2.44
C LEU A 16 30.53 -5.40 -1.17
N ALA A 17 31.12 -4.74 -0.18
CA ALA A 17 30.44 -4.33 1.05
C ALA A 17 29.68 -3.00 0.90
N SER A 18 29.84 -2.27 -0.22
CA SER A 18 29.23 -0.95 -0.43
C SER A 18 27.82 -0.96 -1.01
N CYS A 19 27.28 -2.12 -1.41
CA CYS A 19 25.88 -2.23 -1.80
C CYS A 19 25.01 -2.45 -0.56
N GLY A 20 24.81 -1.42 0.23
CA GLY A 20 23.74 -1.34 1.22
C GLY A 20 22.38 -1.34 0.51
N TYR A 21 21.89 -2.52 0.15
CA TYR A 21 20.51 -2.70 -0.33
C TYR A 21 19.57 -2.38 0.82
N LYS A 22 19.12 -1.12 0.91
CA LYS A 22 17.98 -0.77 1.76
C LYS A 22 16.74 -1.37 1.12
N LEU A 23 16.19 -2.37 1.77
CA LEU A 23 14.87 -2.91 1.43
C LEU A 23 13.88 -1.74 1.54
N GLY A 24 13.52 -1.14 0.40
CA GLY A 24 12.55 -0.04 0.35
C GLY A 24 11.19 -0.57 0.80
N GLY A 25 10.71 -0.07 1.95
CA GLY A 25 9.38 -0.41 2.45
C GLY A 25 9.20 -0.30 3.96
N LEU A 26 10.29 -0.31 4.73
CA LEU A 26 10.29 -0.06 6.17
C LEU A 26 11.25 1.09 6.48
N GLU A 27 10.97 2.27 5.96
CA GLU A 27 11.43 3.46 6.65
C GLU A 27 10.62 3.54 7.95
N THR A 28 11.15 2.93 9.01
CA THR A 28 10.84 3.37 10.36
C THR A 28 10.91 4.89 10.32
N ILE A 29 9.84 5.53 10.77
CA ILE A 29 9.79 6.98 10.98
C ILE A 29 11.14 7.35 11.58
N GLY A 30 11.95 8.08 10.81
CA GLY A 30 13.36 8.31 11.15
C GLY A 30 13.46 8.85 12.57
N GLU A 31 14.44 8.40 13.30
CA GLU A 31 14.79 8.80 14.69
C GLU A 31 14.90 10.33 14.90
N ASN A 32 14.73 11.12 13.85
CA ASN A 32 14.86 12.58 13.83
C ASN A 32 13.53 13.36 13.77
N GLN A 33 12.36 12.72 13.79
CA GLN A 33 11.09 13.42 13.99
C GLN A 33 10.43 12.94 15.28
N GLY A 34 10.85 13.54 16.33
CA GLY A 34 10.56 13.19 17.71
C GLY A 34 9.13 13.42 18.18
N LYS A 35 8.14 12.87 17.53
CA LYS A 35 6.83 12.51 18.11
C LYS A 35 6.12 11.58 17.13
N VAL A 36 6.01 10.30 17.47
CA VAL A 36 5.13 9.38 16.76
C VAL A 36 3.72 9.95 16.84
N ALA A 37 3.15 10.32 15.69
CA ALA A 37 1.81 10.88 15.64
C ALA A 37 0.80 9.84 16.18
N VAL A 38 0.04 10.26 17.18
CA VAL A 38 -1.06 9.47 17.72
C VAL A 38 -2.30 9.80 16.93
N ILE A 39 -2.91 8.80 16.32
CA ILE A 39 -4.03 8.96 15.41
C ILE A 39 -5.26 8.17 15.90
N LYS A 40 -6.45 8.66 15.53
CA LYS A 40 -7.70 7.91 15.60
C LYS A 40 -8.09 7.51 14.19
N ILE A 41 -8.38 6.23 13.97
CA ILE A 41 -8.81 5.72 12.66
C ILE A 41 -10.28 5.35 12.71
N LEU A 42 -11.06 5.95 11.82
CA LEU A 42 -12.43 5.60 11.51
C LEU A 42 -12.44 4.90 10.13
N SER A 43 -12.70 3.60 10.11
CA SER A 43 -12.72 2.81 8.89
C SER A 43 -13.65 1.61 9.01
N ASN A 44 -14.34 1.29 7.92
CA ASN A 44 -15.17 0.09 7.78
C ASN A 44 -14.33 -1.16 7.47
N GLN A 45 -13.06 -0.98 7.09
CA GLN A 45 -12.12 -2.03 6.74
C GLN A 45 -10.96 -2.09 7.74
N ASN A 46 -10.22 -3.17 7.72
CA ASN A 46 -9.14 -3.39 8.70
C ASN A 46 -7.85 -2.63 8.38
N PHE A 47 -7.97 -1.35 7.95
CA PHE A 47 -6.82 -0.45 7.72
C PHE A 47 -6.01 -0.21 8.99
N LYS A 48 -6.66 -0.33 10.16
CA LYS A 48 -6.02 -0.10 11.45
C LYS A 48 -4.72 -0.87 11.62
N GLN A 49 -4.71 -2.16 11.24
CA GLN A 49 -3.51 -2.99 11.36
C GLN A 49 -2.39 -2.51 10.44
N SER A 50 -2.73 -2.08 9.22
CA SER A 50 -1.73 -1.56 8.26
C SER A 50 -1.08 -0.27 8.77
N PHE A 51 -1.84 0.62 9.41
CA PHE A 51 -1.29 1.82 10.05
C PHE A 51 -0.42 1.51 11.28
N ILE A 52 -0.81 0.52 12.10
CA ILE A 52 0.04 0.05 13.22
C ILE A 52 1.36 -0.49 12.68
N ASN A 53 1.31 -1.34 11.65
CA ASN A 53 2.49 -1.93 11.04
C ASN A 53 3.40 -0.87 10.39
N ALA A 54 2.82 0.25 9.96
CA ALA A 54 3.55 1.41 9.45
C ALA A 54 4.13 2.32 10.55
N GLY A 55 3.96 1.97 11.84
CA GLY A 55 4.55 2.68 12.97
C GLY A 55 3.68 3.79 13.56
N PHE A 56 2.40 3.94 13.16
CA PHE A 56 1.50 4.87 13.81
C PHE A 56 1.00 4.33 15.15
N LYS A 57 0.88 5.21 16.14
CA LYS A 57 0.20 4.89 17.41
C LYS A 57 -1.27 5.20 17.26
N ILE A 58 -2.14 4.22 17.53
CA ILE A 58 -3.58 4.39 17.45
C ILE A 58 -4.14 4.49 18.86
N ASN A 59 -4.84 5.59 19.14
CA ASN A 59 -5.56 5.82 20.40
C ASN A 59 -6.89 6.50 20.08
N ASN A 60 -7.97 6.02 20.69
CA ASN A 60 -9.31 6.58 20.47
C ASN A 60 -9.63 7.76 21.40
N ASN A 61 -8.91 7.91 22.51
CA ASN A 61 -9.17 8.91 23.52
C ASN A 61 -8.17 10.08 23.45
N GLU A 62 -6.90 9.76 23.20
CA GLU A 62 -5.82 10.76 23.10
C GLU A 62 -5.21 10.66 21.71
N PHE A 63 -5.57 11.56 20.82
CA PHE A 63 -5.10 11.60 19.44
C PHE A 63 -4.84 13.06 19.00
N MET A 64 -4.00 13.21 17.99
CA MET A 64 -3.70 14.50 17.36
C MET A 64 -4.45 14.67 16.05
N TYR A 65 -4.76 13.56 15.37
CA TYR A 65 -5.47 13.55 14.08
C TYR A 65 -6.51 12.45 14.03
N ILE A 66 -7.59 12.72 13.28
CA ILE A 66 -8.62 11.76 12.95
C ILE A 66 -8.49 11.43 11.46
N ILE A 67 -8.43 10.14 11.15
CA ILE A 67 -8.35 9.63 9.78
C ILE A 67 -9.61 8.82 9.51
N SER A 68 -10.45 9.29 8.59
CA SER A 68 -11.62 8.57 8.11
C SER A 68 -11.30 7.95 6.77
N ILE A 69 -11.50 6.64 6.63
CA ILE A 69 -11.25 5.90 5.39
C ILE A 69 -12.52 5.15 5.03
N GLU A 70 -13.07 5.47 3.86
CA GLU A 70 -14.21 4.80 3.26
C GLU A 70 -13.76 3.87 2.14
N GLY A 71 -14.32 2.68 2.07
CA GLY A 71 -13.96 1.66 1.09
C GLY A 71 -12.99 0.60 1.65
N PRO A 72 -12.30 -0.17 0.78
CA PRO A 72 -12.33 -0.05 -0.68
C PRO A 72 -13.66 -0.47 -1.29
N ASN A 73 -14.16 0.36 -2.21
CA ASN A 73 -15.29 0.01 -3.06
C ASN A 73 -14.75 -0.56 -4.37
N TYR A 74 -15.30 -1.70 -4.81
CA TYR A 74 -14.86 -2.35 -6.03
C TYR A 74 -15.94 -2.27 -7.10
N THR A 75 -15.52 -1.95 -8.33
CA THR A 75 -16.32 -2.10 -9.55
C THR A 75 -15.65 -3.11 -10.46
N LYS A 76 -16.45 -3.88 -11.18
CA LYS A 76 -15.98 -4.82 -12.20
C LYS A 76 -16.65 -4.46 -13.51
N GLU A 77 -15.85 -4.29 -14.55
CA GLU A 77 -16.30 -3.97 -15.91
C GLU A 77 -15.77 -5.02 -16.88
N THR A 78 -16.65 -5.63 -17.67
CA THR A 78 -16.26 -6.55 -18.75
C THR A 78 -15.71 -5.73 -19.91
N THR A 79 -14.44 -5.97 -20.26
CA THR A 79 -13.74 -5.23 -21.31
C THR A 79 -13.71 -5.97 -22.63
N SER A 80 -13.85 -7.30 -22.62
CA SER A 80 -13.97 -8.09 -23.86
C SER A 80 -14.82 -9.34 -23.64
N VAL A 81 -15.51 -9.76 -24.71
CA VAL A 81 -16.29 -11.00 -24.74
C VAL A 81 -15.86 -11.87 -25.92
N THR A 82 -16.00 -13.18 -25.76
CA THR A 82 -15.79 -14.14 -26.86
C THR A 82 -16.93 -14.05 -27.89
N SER A 83 -16.78 -14.70 -29.06
CA SER A 83 -17.83 -14.81 -30.07
C SER A 83 -19.13 -15.44 -29.56
N ASN A 84 -19.07 -16.21 -28.46
CA ASN A 84 -20.23 -16.82 -27.80
C ASN A 84 -20.78 -15.98 -26.65
N ALA A 85 -20.45 -14.66 -26.59
CA ALA A 85 -20.86 -13.72 -25.56
C ALA A 85 -20.40 -14.10 -24.12
N THR A 86 -19.36 -14.92 -24.00
CA THR A 86 -18.73 -15.24 -22.69
C THR A 86 -17.70 -14.18 -22.37
N GLU A 87 -17.68 -13.72 -21.12
CA GLU A 87 -16.65 -12.79 -20.62
C GLU A 87 -15.25 -13.34 -20.87
N ASN A 88 -14.39 -12.57 -21.51
CA ASN A 88 -13.01 -12.94 -21.84
C ASN A 88 -11.99 -12.10 -21.05
N GLU A 89 -12.28 -10.83 -20.88
CA GLU A 89 -11.45 -9.92 -20.10
C GLU A 89 -12.34 -9.00 -19.27
N PHE A 90 -11.86 -8.66 -18.06
CA PHE A 90 -12.52 -7.69 -17.21
C PHE A 90 -11.49 -6.83 -16.45
N THR A 91 -11.93 -5.64 -16.09
CA THR A 91 -11.16 -4.72 -15.24
C THR A 91 -11.82 -4.63 -13.87
N ILE A 92 -11.04 -4.81 -12.81
CA ILE A 92 -11.47 -4.52 -11.44
C ILE A 92 -10.83 -3.22 -11.00
N THR A 93 -11.66 -2.26 -10.60
CA THR A 93 -11.22 -1.00 -10.00
C THR A 93 -11.60 -0.95 -8.55
N GLY A 94 -10.62 -0.71 -7.67
CA GLY A 94 -10.84 -0.44 -6.26
C GLY A 94 -10.60 1.03 -5.95
N THR A 95 -11.44 1.60 -5.09
CA THR A 95 -11.36 3.03 -4.72
C THR A 95 -11.56 3.22 -3.23
N ILE A 96 -10.75 4.09 -2.61
CA ILE A 96 -10.93 4.57 -1.24
C ILE A 96 -11.03 6.09 -1.22
N LEU A 97 -11.75 6.62 -0.22
CA LEU A 97 -11.78 8.03 0.11
C LEU A 97 -11.15 8.24 1.49
N ILE A 98 -10.31 9.26 1.61
CA ILE A 98 -9.64 9.61 2.86
C ILE A 98 -9.98 11.04 3.23
N THR A 99 -10.43 11.23 4.47
CA THR A 99 -10.58 12.52 5.12
C THR A 99 -9.61 12.56 6.30
N LEU A 100 -8.86 13.66 6.42
CA LEU A 100 -7.91 13.91 7.50
C LEU A 100 -8.35 15.19 8.24
N GLU A 101 -8.54 15.06 9.54
CA GLU A 101 -8.92 16.14 10.44
C GLU A 101 -7.92 16.23 11.59
N ASP A 102 -7.77 17.42 12.16
CA ASP A 102 -7.03 17.57 13.41
C ASP A 102 -7.90 17.20 14.63
N LYS A 103 -7.31 17.24 15.82
CA LYS A 103 -7.99 16.92 17.08
C LYS A 103 -9.19 17.84 17.38
N ASP A 104 -9.21 19.07 16.83
CA ASP A 104 -10.22 20.08 17.06
C ASP A 104 -11.36 19.97 16.02
N GLY A 105 -11.29 18.99 15.10
CA GLY A 105 -12.26 18.74 14.04
C GLY A 105 -12.08 19.62 12.80
N SER A 106 -10.99 20.38 12.71
CA SER A 106 -10.67 21.14 11.51
C SER A 106 -10.21 20.20 10.41
N THR A 107 -10.86 20.25 9.25
CA THR A 107 -10.53 19.39 8.13
C THR A 107 -9.27 19.87 7.43
N LEU A 108 -8.21 19.07 7.46
CA LEU A 108 -6.97 19.29 6.72
C LEU A 108 -7.11 18.86 5.26
N PHE A 109 -7.75 17.71 5.03
CA PHE A 109 -8.06 17.20 3.69
C PHE A 109 -9.40 16.48 3.71
N ARG A 110 -10.24 16.76 2.72
CA ARG A 110 -11.56 16.12 2.57
C ARG A 110 -11.63 15.31 1.29
N ASN A 111 -12.13 14.07 1.41
CA ASN A 111 -12.45 13.19 0.28
C ASN A 111 -11.30 13.03 -0.73
N LYS A 112 -10.06 12.86 -0.22
CA LYS A 112 -8.94 12.50 -1.10
C LYS A 112 -9.17 11.09 -1.64
N ILE A 113 -9.29 10.98 -2.97
CA ILE A 113 -9.56 9.73 -3.66
C ILE A 113 -8.25 9.05 -4.03
N PHE A 114 -8.14 7.76 -3.77
CA PHE A 114 -7.14 6.87 -4.34
C PHE A 114 -7.85 5.71 -5.03
N SER A 115 -7.39 5.37 -6.21
CA SER A 115 -7.96 4.32 -7.04
C SER A 115 -6.86 3.52 -7.73
N LEU A 116 -7.11 2.23 -7.92
CA LEU A 116 -6.28 1.35 -8.74
C LEU A 116 -7.17 0.42 -9.55
N SER A 117 -6.88 0.32 -10.83
CA SER A 117 -7.52 -0.64 -11.75
C SER A 117 -6.53 -1.74 -12.12
N LYS A 118 -7.01 -2.97 -12.20
CA LYS A 118 -6.27 -4.13 -12.70
C LYS A 118 -7.11 -4.89 -13.71
N ASP A 119 -6.51 -5.15 -14.87
CA ASP A 119 -7.11 -5.97 -15.90
C ASP A 119 -6.84 -7.44 -15.63
N HIS A 120 -7.79 -8.29 -15.95
CA HIS A 120 -7.67 -9.73 -15.88
C HIS A 120 -8.24 -10.38 -17.15
N LYS A 121 -7.48 -11.36 -17.67
CA LYS A 121 -7.89 -12.15 -18.81
C LYS A 121 -8.35 -13.52 -18.35
N PHE A 122 -9.56 -13.89 -18.77
CA PHE A 122 -10.13 -15.18 -18.44
C PHE A 122 -9.39 -16.30 -19.18
N SER A 123 -9.00 -17.35 -18.47
CA SER A 123 -8.57 -18.59 -19.09
C SER A 123 -9.75 -19.57 -19.11
N SER A 124 -10.27 -19.87 -20.29
CA SER A 124 -11.45 -20.73 -20.49
C SER A 124 -11.27 -22.18 -19.98
N SER A 125 -10.06 -22.54 -19.55
CA SER A 125 -9.75 -23.90 -19.05
C SER A 125 -10.05 -24.11 -17.57
N SER A 126 -10.47 -23.07 -16.81
CA SER A 126 -10.62 -23.15 -15.36
C SER A 126 -11.74 -22.29 -14.80
N ILE A 127 -12.97 -22.73 -15.02
CA ILE A 127 -14.18 -22.04 -14.48
C ILE A 127 -14.15 -21.92 -12.94
N ASN A 128 -13.50 -22.86 -12.24
CA ASN A 128 -13.39 -22.84 -10.78
C ASN A 128 -12.28 -21.91 -10.24
N SER A 129 -11.40 -21.36 -11.08
CA SER A 129 -10.32 -20.46 -10.65
C SER A 129 -10.74 -18.98 -10.66
N SER A 130 -11.79 -18.64 -11.36
CA SER A 130 -12.22 -17.26 -11.62
C SER A 130 -12.49 -16.45 -10.34
N GLU A 131 -13.24 -17.02 -9.40
CA GLU A 131 -13.55 -16.35 -8.12
C GLU A 131 -12.30 -16.17 -7.25
N SER A 132 -11.43 -17.18 -7.23
CA SER A 132 -10.16 -17.13 -6.49
C SER A 132 -9.22 -16.05 -7.09
N GLU A 133 -9.18 -15.94 -8.41
CA GLU A 133 -8.37 -14.94 -9.10
C GLU A 133 -8.92 -13.52 -8.88
N GLU A 134 -10.24 -13.33 -8.95
CA GLU A 134 -10.88 -12.06 -8.65
C GLU A 134 -10.59 -11.61 -7.21
N ASN A 135 -10.67 -12.52 -6.25
CA ASN A 135 -10.34 -12.24 -4.86
C ASN A 135 -8.86 -11.89 -4.68
N THR A 136 -7.97 -12.54 -5.43
CA THR A 136 -6.53 -12.21 -5.43
C THR A 136 -6.30 -10.80 -5.95
N ILE A 137 -6.93 -10.42 -7.05
CA ILE A 137 -6.85 -9.07 -7.62
C ILE A 137 -7.36 -8.01 -6.62
N LYS A 138 -8.53 -8.26 -6.00
CA LYS A 138 -9.09 -7.36 -4.97
C LYS A 138 -8.15 -7.19 -3.78
N ASN A 139 -7.51 -8.26 -3.33
CA ASN A 139 -6.54 -8.22 -2.24
C ASN A 139 -5.29 -7.41 -2.62
N ASP A 140 -4.80 -7.56 -3.83
CA ASP A 140 -3.65 -6.78 -4.33
C ASP A 140 -3.98 -5.30 -4.43
N ILE A 141 -5.16 -4.97 -4.98
CA ILE A 141 -5.66 -3.59 -5.05
C ILE A 141 -5.76 -3.00 -3.63
N LYS A 142 -6.34 -3.76 -2.69
CA LYS A 142 -6.46 -3.35 -1.30
C LYS A 142 -5.09 -3.01 -0.69
N LYS A 143 -4.10 -3.90 -0.83
CA LYS A 143 -2.74 -3.67 -0.31
C LYS A 143 -2.12 -2.39 -0.88
N TYR A 144 -2.29 -2.16 -2.18
CA TYR A 144 -1.81 -0.94 -2.81
C TYR A 144 -2.48 0.31 -2.23
N LEU A 145 -3.80 0.29 -2.08
CA LEU A 145 -4.58 1.40 -1.52
C LEU A 145 -4.21 1.69 -0.06
N GLU A 146 -3.93 0.65 0.74
CA GLU A 146 -3.43 0.78 2.11
C GLU A 146 -2.08 1.54 2.13
N ILE A 147 -1.15 1.18 1.25
CA ILE A 147 0.14 1.86 1.14
C ILE A 147 -0.04 3.32 0.73
N GLN A 148 -0.93 3.61 -0.23
CA GLN A 148 -1.22 4.98 -0.66
C GLN A 148 -1.82 5.82 0.48
N ALA A 149 -2.75 5.23 1.23
CA ALA A 149 -3.35 5.88 2.42
C ALA A 149 -2.29 6.24 3.46
N ILE A 150 -1.43 5.29 3.81
CA ILE A 150 -0.34 5.46 4.79
C ILE A 150 0.63 6.55 4.34
N ASN A 151 1.10 6.50 3.09
CA ASN A 151 2.04 7.48 2.55
C ASN A 151 1.43 8.89 2.48
N PHE A 152 0.16 8.98 2.10
CA PHE A 152 -0.55 10.25 2.08
C PHE A 152 -0.63 10.85 3.48
N VAL A 153 -1.12 10.10 4.46
CA VAL A 153 -1.23 10.58 5.85
C VAL A 153 0.15 10.97 6.37
N ARG A 154 1.18 10.13 6.20
CA ARG A 154 2.56 10.42 6.64
C ARG A 154 3.13 11.70 6.05
N SER A 155 2.73 12.05 4.83
CA SER A 155 3.19 13.28 4.17
C SER A 155 2.52 14.56 4.68
N LYS A 156 1.47 14.44 5.52
CA LYS A 156 0.61 15.54 5.94
C LYS A 156 0.65 15.85 7.44
N ILE A 157 1.22 14.92 8.23
CA ILE A 157 1.29 15.04 9.70
C ILE A 157 2.72 14.96 10.22
#